data_f0520310ab901763c1ce68fa9e3230d0
#
_entry.id   f0520310ab901763c1ce68fa9e3230d0
#
_cell.length_a   1.000
_cell.length_b   1.000
_cell.length_c   1.000
_cell.angle_alpha   90.00
_cell.angle_beta   90.00
_cell.angle_gamma   90.00
#
_symmetry.space_group_name_H-M   'P 1'
#
loop_
_entity.id
_entity.type
_entity.pdbx_description
1 polymer ?
#
loop_
_entity_poly.entity_id
_entity_poly.type
_entity_poly.pdbx_seq_one_letter_code
_entity_poly.pdbx_strand_id
1 'polypeptide(L)'
;VVTVEALKDSSGYHPAQEAMAKALGSQCGYCTPGIVMSLFEATYRTDLDAPWKLDDQLCGNLCRCTGYRPIRQAGQQVAGSCPKDRFATELKGAMPQSLALELKVDGQYFATPDSFSALWDVLDQHPDARFVQGGTDLSLEITKKFARPPKLVSLEGLAELKALRETVDGVSLGAGATIAELERFSEKRVPPLARMVRYFGARQIKHRGTLGGNICTASPIGDLPPALISLGAVAVMRS
;
A
#
# COMPACT_ATOMS: atom_id res chain seq x y z
N VAL A 1 9.44 -7.77 9.84
CA VAL A 1 10.00 -6.92 8.76
C VAL A 1 11.15 -7.67 8.12
N VAL A 2 11.17 -7.76 6.79
CA VAL A 2 12.24 -8.38 6.01
C VAL A 2 12.97 -7.29 5.24
N THR A 3 14.29 -7.26 5.31
CA THR A 3 15.14 -6.33 4.55
C THR A 3 15.93 -7.10 3.47
N VAL A 4 16.54 -6.37 2.54
CA VAL A 4 17.27 -6.98 1.43
C VAL A 4 18.42 -7.90 1.91
N GLU A 5 19.05 -7.59 3.04
CA GLU A 5 20.12 -8.38 3.64
C GLU A 5 19.61 -9.72 4.17
N ALA A 6 18.37 -9.74 4.69
CA ALA A 6 17.76 -10.93 5.23
C ALA A 6 17.29 -11.93 4.16
N LEU A 7 17.34 -11.58 2.88
CA LEU A 7 16.98 -12.49 1.80
C LEU A 7 18.01 -13.61 1.59
N LYS A 8 19.29 -13.36 1.94
CA LYS A 8 20.35 -14.37 1.91
C LYS A 8 20.23 -15.31 3.10
N ASP A 9 20.51 -16.58 2.89
CA ASP A 9 20.66 -17.59 3.94
C ASP A 9 21.87 -18.50 3.70
N SER A 10 21.97 -19.62 4.43
CA SER A 10 23.06 -20.57 4.29
C SER A 10 23.12 -21.27 2.93
N SER A 11 22.03 -21.31 2.18
CA SER A 11 21.95 -21.90 0.84
C SER A 11 22.42 -20.93 -0.27
N GLY A 12 22.54 -19.64 0.03
CA GLY A 12 23.01 -18.63 -0.91
C GLY A 12 22.12 -17.40 -1.00
N TYR A 13 22.18 -16.72 -2.13
CA TYR A 13 21.35 -15.55 -2.41
C TYR A 13 19.96 -15.97 -2.86
N HIS A 14 18.97 -15.18 -2.50
CA HIS A 14 17.61 -15.36 -2.99
C HIS A 14 17.55 -15.15 -4.53
N PRO A 15 16.67 -15.88 -5.27
CA PRO A 15 16.54 -15.75 -6.73
C PRO A 15 16.40 -14.31 -7.23
N ALA A 16 15.71 -13.43 -6.49
CA ALA A 16 15.60 -12.01 -6.83
C ALA A 16 16.97 -11.27 -6.80
N GLN A 17 17.84 -11.61 -5.83
CA GLN A 17 19.18 -11.05 -5.75
C GLN A 17 20.07 -11.57 -6.88
N GLU A 18 20.04 -12.88 -7.14
CA GLU A 18 20.80 -13.50 -8.23
C GLU A 18 20.38 -12.97 -9.61
N ALA A 19 19.08 -12.86 -9.86
CA ALA A 19 18.58 -12.36 -11.14
C ALA A 19 19.05 -10.93 -11.41
N MET A 20 19.02 -10.06 -10.39
CA MET A 20 19.55 -8.70 -10.51
C MET A 20 21.05 -8.67 -10.81
N ALA A 21 21.84 -9.52 -10.17
CA ALA A 21 23.26 -9.61 -10.41
C ALA A 21 23.57 -10.16 -11.82
N LYS A 22 22.93 -11.26 -12.21
CA LYS A 22 23.11 -11.91 -13.53
C LYS A 22 22.68 -11.01 -14.68
N ALA A 23 21.60 -10.25 -14.53
CA ALA A 23 21.12 -9.31 -15.54
C ALA A 23 21.92 -7.99 -15.57
N LEU A 24 22.90 -7.79 -14.72
CA LEU A 24 23.63 -6.52 -14.55
C LEU A 24 22.63 -5.35 -14.26
N GLY A 25 21.62 -5.62 -13.47
CA GLY A 25 20.53 -4.69 -13.15
C GLY A 25 20.89 -3.54 -12.20
N SER A 26 22.15 -3.46 -11.78
CA SER A 26 22.67 -2.45 -10.86
C SER A 26 23.92 -1.77 -11.43
N GLN A 27 24.00 -0.44 -11.26
CA GLN A 27 25.21 0.34 -11.55
C GLN A 27 25.67 1.11 -10.32
N CYS A 28 25.05 2.26 -9.98
CA CYS A 28 25.42 2.99 -8.76
C CYS A 28 24.96 2.31 -7.46
N GLY A 29 24.01 1.36 -7.52
CA GLY A 29 23.53 0.58 -6.38
C GLY A 29 22.43 1.25 -5.54
N TYR A 30 22.18 2.53 -5.70
CA TYR A 30 21.25 3.27 -4.84
C TYR A 30 19.82 2.73 -4.87
N CYS A 31 19.29 2.40 -6.04
CA CYS A 31 17.93 1.84 -6.18
C CYS A 31 17.87 0.32 -5.97
N THR A 32 19.01 -0.35 -5.93
CA THR A 32 19.10 -1.82 -5.95
C THR A 32 18.36 -2.49 -4.80
N PRO A 33 18.47 -2.04 -3.53
CA PRO A 33 17.72 -2.66 -2.43
C PRO A 33 16.22 -2.65 -2.64
N GLY A 34 15.67 -1.50 -3.03
CA GLY A 34 14.24 -1.35 -3.28
C GLY A 34 13.76 -2.21 -4.46
N ILE A 35 14.52 -2.25 -5.55
CA ILE A 35 14.20 -3.08 -6.72
C ILE A 35 14.25 -4.56 -6.34
N VAL A 36 15.28 -5.01 -5.62
CA VAL A 36 15.37 -6.40 -5.17
C VAL A 36 14.18 -6.79 -4.29
N MET A 37 13.73 -5.91 -3.40
CA MET A 37 12.54 -6.17 -2.59
C MET A 37 11.25 -6.23 -3.42
N SER A 38 11.12 -5.41 -4.46
CA SER A 38 10.00 -5.53 -5.41
C SER A 38 10.07 -6.82 -6.23
N LEU A 39 11.25 -7.28 -6.62
CA LEU A 39 11.45 -8.57 -7.29
C LEU A 39 11.20 -9.74 -6.33
N PHE A 40 11.57 -9.59 -5.05
CA PHE A 40 11.26 -10.56 -4.01
C PHE A 40 9.74 -10.78 -3.89
N GLU A 41 8.95 -9.72 -3.80
CA GLU A 41 7.49 -9.83 -3.84
C GLU A 41 7.01 -10.49 -5.14
N ALA A 42 7.54 -10.06 -6.30
CA ALA A 42 7.20 -10.61 -7.61
C ALA A 42 7.43 -12.13 -7.71
N THR A 43 8.45 -12.64 -7.01
CA THR A 43 8.79 -14.07 -6.98
C THR A 43 7.63 -14.94 -6.47
N TYR A 44 6.87 -14.44 -5.49
CA TYR A 44 5.75 -15.18 -4.86
C TYR A 44 4.37 -14.80 -5.40
N ARG A 45 4.29 -13.86 -6.33
CA ARG A 45 3.03 -13.48 -6.96
C ARG A 45 2.66 -14.43 -8.09
N THR A 46 1.44 -14.97 -8.05
CA THR A 46 0.90 -15.88 -9.08
C THR A 46 0.03 -15.15 -10.11
N ASP A 47 -0.20 -13.85 -9.94
CA ASP A 47 -1.10 -13.04 -10.75
C ASP A 47 -0.38 -12.16 -11.78
N LEU A 48 0.94 -12.35 -11.98
CA LEU A 48 1.75 -11.60 -12.95
C LEU A 48 1.63 -12.20 -14.36
N ASP A 49 0.40 -12.40 -14.82
CA ASP A 49 0.04 -13.07 -16.07
C ASP A 49 0.09 -12.15 -17.31
N ALA A 50 0.37 -10.87 -17.13
CA ALA A 50 0.48 -9.89 -18.21
C ALA A 50 1.72 -9.00 -18.04
N PRO A 51 2.39 -8.60 -19.14
CA PRO A 51 3.62 -7.79 -19.09
C PRO A 51 3.49 -6.50 -18.27
N TRP A 52 2.35 -5.82 -18.36
CA TRP A 52 2.12 -4.58 -17.64
C TRP A 52 2.05 -4.76 -16.11
N LYS A 53 1.71 -5.97 -15.64
CA LYS A 53 1.66 -6.27 -14.18
C LYS A 53 3.05 -6.33 -13.57
N LEU A 54 4.04 -6.79 -14.34
CA LEU A 54 5.44 -6.71 -13.91
C LEU A 54 5.93 -5.26 -13.93
N ASP A 55 5.55 -4.47 -14.92
CA ASP A 55 5.87 -3.05 -14.97
C ASP A 55 5.25 -2.30 -13.79
N ASP A 56 3.98 -2.59 -13.44
CA ASP A 56 3.31 -2.07 -12.24
C ASP A 56 4.03 -2.51 -10.94
N GLN A 57 4.49 -3.76 -10.86
CA GLN A 57 5.27 -4.26 -9.73
C GLN A 57 6.55 -3.46 -9.50
N LEU A 58 7.18 -2.98 -10.55
CA LEU A 58 8.47 -2.28 -10.51
C LEU A 58 8.33 -0.75 -10.46
N CYS A 59 7.16 -0.19 -10.78
CA CYS A 59 6.98 1.25 -11.03
C CYS A 59 7.28 2.14 -9.81
N GLY A 60 7.28 1.61 -8.58
CA GLY A 60 7.63 2.35 -7.37
C GLY A 60 9.13 2.56 -7.14
N ASN A 61 9.98 2.01 -8.00
CA ASN A 61 11.43 2.07 -7.86
C ASN A 61 12.06 2.81 -9.05
N LEU A 62 12.60 3.99 -8.79
CA LEU A 62 13.23 4.79 -9.83
C LEU A 62 14.72 4.47 -9.94
N CYS A 63 15.19 4.17 -11.17
CA CYS A 63 16.58 3.99 -11.50
C CYS A 63 17.00 4.98 -12.60
N ARG A 64 18.03 5.78 -12.33
CA ARG A 64 18.56 6.74 -13.30
C ARG A 64 19.65 6.16 -14.22
N CYS A 65 20.24 5.03 -13.83
CA CYS A 65 21.49 4.54 -14.46
C CYS A 65 21.25 3.53 -15.58
N THR A 66 20.34 2.55 -15.38
CA THR A 66 20.29 1.32 -16.19
C THR A 66 19.35 1.40 -17.41
N GLY A 67 18.46 2.39 -17.46
CA GLY A 67 17.38 2.44 -18.45
C GLY A 67 16.32 1.33 -18.26
N TYR A 68 16.28 0.71 -17.07
CA TYR A 68 15.31 -0.30 -16.62
C TYR A 68 15.34 -1.65 -17.37
N ARG A 69 15.88 -1.75 -18.55
CA ARG A 69 15.86 -2.98 -19.35
C ARG A 69 16.44 -4.19 -18.62
N PRO A 70 17.66 -4.12 -18.03
CA PRO A 70 18.20 -5.26 -17.26
C PRO A 70 17.39 -5.56 -16.00
N ILE A 71 16.80 -4.56 -15.34
CA ILE A 71 15.92 -4.75 -14.19
C ILE A 71 14.66 -5.53 -14.60
N ARG A 72 14.04 -5.14 -15.71
CA ARG A 72 12.86 -5.82 -16.23
C ARG A 72 13.17 -7.26 -16.65
N GLN A 73 14.35 -7.51 -17.25
CA GLN A 73 14.83 -8.86 -17.56
C GLN A 73 14.98 -9.71 -16.30
N ALA A 74 15.57 -9.17 -15.23
CA ALA A 74 15.65 -9.84 -13.94
C ALA A 74 14.25 -10.19 -13.41
N GLY A 75 13.30 -9.24 -13.50
CA GLY A 75 11.91 -9.47 -13.10
C GLY A 75 11.23 -10.59 -13.88
N GLN A 76 11.41 -10.64 -15.18
CA GLN A 76 10.86 -11.70 -16.03
C GLN A 76 11.38 -13.10 -15.67
N GLN A 77 12.62 -13.20 -15.14
CA GLN A 77 13.21 -14.47 -14.74
C GLN A 77 12.62 -15.02 -13.43
N VAL A 78 12.20 -14.15 -12.52
CA VAL A 78 11.78 -14.56 -11.17
C VAL A 78 10.29 -14.44 -10.91
N ALA A 79 9.55 -13.64 -11.69
CA ALA A 79 8.13 -13.42 -11.48
C ALA A 79 7.35 -14.74 -11.47
N GLY A 80 6.61 -14.99 -10.39
CA GLY A 80 5.76 -16.17 -10.24
C GLY A 80 6.49 -17.50 -10.09
N SER A 81 7.81 -17.51 -9.86
CA SER A 81 8.57 -18.77 -9.73
C SER A 81 8.27 -19.55 -8.43
N CYS A 82 7.74 -18.88 -7.41
CA CYS A 82 7.25 -19.44 -6.16
C CYS A 82 8.13 -20.52 -5.55
N PRO A 83 9.40 -20.24 -5.20
CA PRO A 83 10.30 -21.22 -4.61
C PRO A 83 9.75 -21.75 -3.29
N LYS A 84 10.07 -23.03 -3.00
CA LYS A 84 9.69 -23.67 -1.73
C LYS A 84 10.76 -23.37 -0.68
N ASP A 85 10.77 -22.17 -0.17
CA ASP A 85 11.72 -21.68 0.82
C ASP A 85 11.03 -21.25 2.13
N ARG A 86 11.83 -20.71 3.06
CA ARG A 86 11.30 -20.20 4.34
C ARG A 86 10.27 -19.11 4.15
N PHE A 87 10.45 -18.23 3.16
CA PHE A 87 9.54 -17.10 2.93
C PHE A 87 8.17 -17.59 2.43
N ALA A 88 8.14 -18.61 1.57
CA ALA A 88 6.88 -19.22 1.15
C ALA A 88 6.11 -19.83 2.32
N THR A 89 6.81 -20.29 3.36
CA THR A 89 6.21 -20.80 4.60
C THR A 89 5.72 -19.64 5.48
N GLU A 90 6.54 -18.63 5.67
CA GLU A 90 6.21 -17.44 6.48
C GLU A 90 5.03 -16.65 5.88
N LEU A 91 4.94 -16.52 4.54
CA LEU A 91 3.83 -15.87 3.85
C LEU A 91 2.47 -16.57 4.02
N LYS A 92 2.48 -17.86 4.34
CA LYS A 92 1.26 -18.61 4.71
C LYS A 92 0.88 -18.44 6.17
N GLY A 93 1.76 -17.87 6.97
CA GLY A 93 1.55 -17.60 8.38
C GLY A 93 0.64 -16.39 8.63
N ALA A 94 0.30 -16.21 9.89
CA ALA A 94 -0.73 -15.27 10.36
C ALA A 94 -0.61 -13.86 9.78
N MET A 95 -1.72 -13.37 9.25
CA MET A 95 -1.95 -11.92 9.10
C MET A 95 -1.83 -11.26 10.47
N PRO A 96 -1.10 -10.14 10.61
CA PRO A 96 -1.09 -9.39 11.85
C PRO A 96 -2.53 -9.00 12.20
N GLN A 97 -2.98 -9.38 13.39
CA GLN A 97 -4.25 -8.90 13.90
C GLN A 97 -4.08 -7.42 14.26
N SER A 98 -5.04 -6.60 13.85
CA SER A 98 -5.16 -5.24 14.38
C SER A 98 -5.51 -5.36 15.87
N LEU A 99 -4.61 -4.92 16.73
CA LEU A 99 -4.86 -4.85 18.15
C LEU A 99 -5.34 -3.43 18.47
N ALA A 100 -6.43 -3.34 19.23
CA ALA A 100 -6.77 -2.09 19.89
C ALA A 100 -5.60 -1.70 20.80
N LEU A 101 -5.05 -0.53 20.60
CA LEU A 101 -3.84 -0.07 21.27
C LEU A 101 -3.99 1.41 21.66
N GLU A 102 -3.55 1.75 22.85
CA GLU A 102 -3.39 3.12 23.30
C GLU A 102 -1.96 3.31 23.84
N LEU A 103 -1.27 4.31 23.35
CA LEU A 103 0.09 4.64 23.74
C LEU A 103 0.19 6.11 24.14
N LYS A 104 0.83 6.36 25.29
CA LYS A 104 1.16 7.69 25.80
C LYS A 104 2.65 7.71 26.14
N VAL A 105 3.43 8.44 25.36
CA VAL A 105 4.90 8.51 25.56
C VAL A 105 5.35 9.95 25.30
N ASP A 106 6.07 10.52 26.24
CA ASP A 106 6.69 11.85 26.13
C ASP A 106 5.74 12.96 25.61
N GLY A 107 4.50 12.96 26.11
CA GLY A 107 3.48 13.95 25.71
C GLY A 107 2.84 13.67 24.34
N GLN A 108 3.22 12.59 23.66
CA GLN A 108 2.56 12.13 22.45
C GLN A 108 1.49 11.08 22.76
N TYR A 109 0.44 11.07 21.97
CA TYR A 109 -0.67 10.16 22.07
C TYR A 109 -0.89 9.41 20.75
N PHE A 110 -1.09 8.10 20.81
CA PHE A 110 -1.47 7.27 19.68
C PHE A 110 -2.51 6.25 20.09
N ALA A 111 -3.61 6.14 19.32
CA ALA A 111 -4.63 5.13 19.55
C ALA A 111 -5.04 4.43 18.25
N THR A 112 -5.42 3.15 18.36
CA THR A 112 -6.00 2.34 17.26
C THR A 112 -7.33 1.74 17.75
N PRO A 113 -8.44 2.51 17.74
CA PRO A 113 -9.75 1.98 18.08
C PRO A 113 -10.19 0.90 17.07
N ASP A 114 -10.90 -0.12 17.54
CA ASP A 114 -11.40 -1.24 16.75
C ASP A 114 -12.90 -1.13 16.39
N SER A 115 -13.56 -0.11 16.94
CA SER A 115 -14.99 0.16 16.75
C SER A 115 -15.26 1.66 16.68
N PHE A 116 -16.39 2.05 16.09
CA PHE A 116 -16.81 3.46 16.08
C PHE A 116 -17.09 3.97 17.49
N SER A 117 -17.64 3.15 18.39
CA SER A 117 -17.84 3.56 19.78
C SER A 117 -16.52 3.93 20.43
N ALA A 118 -15.51 3.05 20.33
CA ALA A 118 -14.18 3.33 20.86
C ALA A 118 -13.51 4.54 20.18
N LEU A 119 -13.78 4.76 18.89
CA LEU A 119 -13.30 5.97 18.21
C LEU A 119 -13.91 7.24 18.81
N TRP A 120 -15.24 7.26 19.04
CA TRP A 120 -15.90 8.43 19.63
C TRP A 120 -15.43 8.69 21.05
N ASP A 121 -15.25 7.66 21.87
CA ASP A 121 -14.71 7.79 23.23
C ASP A 121 -13.29 8.42 23.22
N VAL A 122 -12.47 8.07 22.23
CA VAL A 122 -11.14 8.67 22.06
C VAL A 122 -11.24 10.14 21.62
N LEU A 123 -12.16 10.46 20.71
CA LEU A 123 -12.32 11.84 20.21
C LEU A 123 -12.94 12.77 21.25
N ASP A 124 -13.80 12.29 22.10
CA ASP A 124 -14.34 13.07 23.24
C ASP A 124 -13.22 13.51 24.20
N GLN A 125 -12.20 12.65 24.39
CA GLN A 125 -11.04 12.97 25.22
C GLN A 125 -9.95 13.75 24.46
N HIS A 126 -9.87 13.59 23.15
CA HIS A 126 -8.84 14.14 22.28
C HIS A 126 -9.42 14.74 21.01
N PRO A 127 -10.24 15.81 21.09
CA PRO A 127 -10.93 16.39 19.93
C PRO A 127 -9.97 17.02 18.90
N ASP A 128 -8.73 17.28 19.28
CA ASP A 128 -7.65 17.79 18.46
C ASP A 128 -6.78 16.68 17.82
N ALA A 129 -7.12 15.41 18.01
CA ALA A 129 -6.37 14.30 17.43
C ALA A 129 -6.50 14.28 15.91
N ARG A 130 -5.39 14.03 15.22
CA ARG A 130 -5.37 13.86 13.77
C ARG A 130 -5.57 12.39 13.40
N PHE A 131 -6.39 12.16 12.40
CA PHE A 131 -6.58 10.82 11.86
C PHE A 131 -5.38 10.40 11.01
N VAL A 132 -5.03 9.13 11.13
CA VAL A 132 -4.11 8.45 10.23
C VAL A 132 -4.72 7.12 9.78
N GLN A 133 -4.67 6.90 8.47
CA GLN A 133 -4.90 5.59 7.87
C GLN A 133 -3.77 5.37 6.87
N GLY A 134 -3.53 4.50 6.13
CA GLY A 134 -2.45 4.38 5.16
C GLY A 134 -1.17 5.26 5.33
N GLY A 135 -1.32 6.47 5.74
CA GLY A 135 -0.26 7.40 6.13
C GLY A 135 0.59 7.96 4.98
N THR A 136 0.23 7.71 3.72
CA THR A 136 1.04 8.09 2.54
C THR A 136 1.25 9.60 2.39
N ASP A 137 0.33 10.40 2.92
CA ASP A 137 0.40 11.86 2.90
C ASP A 137 0.97 12.41 4.21
N LEU A 138 0.46 11.94 5.35
CA LEU A 138 0.94 12.35 6.67
C LEU A 138 2.44 12.07 6.87
N SER A 139 2.94 10.96 6.34
CA SER A 139 4.37 10.66 6.45
C SER A 139 5.26 11.67 5.72
N LEU A 140 4.77 12.36 4.70
CA LEU A 140 5.52 13.45 4.06
C LEU A 140 5.65 14.67 4.98
N GLU A 141 4.64 14.97 5.79
CA GLU A 141 4.75 16.02 6.79
C GLU A 141 5.82 15.68 7.84
N ILE A 142 5.85 14.41 8.27
CA ILE A 142 6.83 13.94 9.27
C ILE A 142 8.24 13.87 8.66
N THR A 143 8.40 13.29 7.49
CA THR A 143 9.73 13.02 6.91
C THR A 143 10.33 14.20 6.16
N LYS A 144 9.52 15.09 5.59
CA LYS A 144 9.98 16.24 4.79
C LYS A 144 9.86 17.56 5.53
N LYS A 145 8.80 17.74 6.31
CA LYS A 145 8.56 18.98 7.06
C LYS A 145 8.96 18.86 8.54
N PHE A 146 9.40 17.66 8.97
CA PHE A 146 9.77 17.34 10.37
C PHE A 146 8.64 17.65 11.37
N ALA A 147 7.40 17.58 10.92
CA ALA A 147 6.24 17.75 11.78
C ALA A 147 6.19 16.62 12.84
N ARG A 148 5.73 16.96 14.03
CA ARG A 148 5.51 16.00 15.12
C ARG A 148 4.08 16.16 15.63
N PRO A 149 3.09 15.54 14.98
CA PRO A 149 1.70 15.58 15.44
C PRO A 149 1.62 15.02 16.88
N PRO A 150 1.13 15.79 17.84
CA PRO A 150 1.14 15.35 19.24
C PRO A 150 0.14 14.22 19.51
N LYS A 151 -0.94 14.15 18.73
CA LYS A 151 -1.99 13.17 18.90
C LYS A 151 -2.40 12.59 17.56
N LEU A 152 -2.34 11.26 17.44
CA LEU A 152 -2.74 10.52 16.25
C LEU A 152 -3.73 9.42 16.61
N VAL A 153 -4.77 9.26 15.81
CA VAL A 153 -5.74 8.17 15.92
C VAL A 153 -5.76 7.41 14.59
N SER A 154 -5.38 6.14 14.65
CA SER A 154 -5.40 5.26 13.50
C SER A 154 -6.79 4.71 13.24
N LEU A 155 -7.27 4.85 12.01
CA LEU A 155 -8.53 4.27 11.56
C LEU A 155 -8.37 2.85 11.00
N GLU A 156 -7.17 2.30 11.03
CA GLU A 156 -6.88 0.97 10.46
C GLU A 156 -7.58 -0.18 11.21
N GLY A 157 -7.97 0.02 12.47
CA GLY A 157 -8.76 -0.93 13.25
C GLY A 157 -10.22 -1.06 12.84
N LEU A 158 -10.78 -0.06 12.16
CA LEU A 158 -12.20 0.03 11.83
C LEU A 158 -12.54 -0.78 10.59
N ALA A 159 -12.94 -2.05 10.78
CA ALA A 159 -13.28 -2.95 9.69
C ALA A 159 -14.43 -2.43 8.81
N GLU A 160 -15.39 -1.72 9.40
CA GLU A 160 -16.53 -1.14 8.67
C GLU A 160 -16.08 -0.14 7.59
N LEU A 161 -15.01 0.63 7.86
CA LEU A 161 -14.47 1.59 6.89
C LEU A 161 -13.79 0.90 5.69
N LYS A 162 -13.41 -0.37 5.81
CA LYS A 162 -12.73 -1.11 4.73
C LYS A 162 -13.68 -1.84 3.80
N ALA A 163 -14.97 -1.89 4.12
CA ALA A 163 -15.93 -2.69 3.42
C ALA A 163 -16.17 -2.19 1.98
N LEU A 164 -16.05 -3.10 1.00
CA LEU A 164 -16.39 -2.90 -0.39
C LEU A 164 -17.55 -3.84 -0.74
N ARG A 165 -18.71 -3.32 -1.14
CA ARG A 165 -19.92 -4.11 -1.31
C ARG A 165 -20.67 -3.71 -2.57
N GLU A 166 -21.32 -4.67 -3.20
CA GLU A 166 -22.39 -4.40 -4.18
C GLU A 166 -23.68 -4.06 -3.45
N THR A 167 -24.46 -3.15 -4.01
CA THR A 167 -25.78 -2.76 -3.55
C THR A 167 -26.77 -2.87 -4.69
N VAL A 168 -28.07 -2.71 -4.41
CA VAL A 168 -29.12 -2.76 -5.45
C VAL A 168 -28.90 -1.67 -6.51
N ASP A 169 -28.45 -0.49 -6.08
CA ASP A 169 -28.32 0.70 -6.94
C ASP A 169 -26.85 0.99 -7.38
N GLY A 170 -25.92 0.10 -7.05
CA GLY A 170 -24.53 0.31 -7.43
C GLY A 170 -23.52 -0.35 -6.50
N VAL A 171 -22.54 0.42 -5.98
CA VAL A 171 -21.51 -0.07 -5.10
C VAL A 171 -21.33 0.84 -3.88
N SER A 172 -21.06 0.26 -2.73
CA SER A 172 -20.64 0.96 -1.52
C SER A 172 -19.14 0.76 -1.32
N LEU A 173 -18.40 1.85 -1.22
CA LEU A 173 -16.94 1.87 -1.12
C LEU A 173 -16.54 2.45 0.24
N GLY A 174 -15.94 1.64 1.08
CA GLY A 174 -15.49 2.08 2.39
C GLY A 174 -14.31 3.05 2.28
N ALA A 175 -14.36 4.12 3.05
CA ALA A 175 -13.33 5.18 3.06
C ALA A 175 -11.94 4.65 3.43
N GLY A 176 -11.88 3.58 4.23
CA GLY A 176 -10.65 2.91 4.65
C GLY A 176 -10.14 1.84 3.71
N ALA A 177 -10.85 1.55 2.63
CA ALA A 177 -10.35 0.64 1.61
C ALA A 177 -9.10 1.22 0.94
N THR A 178 -8.08 0.38 0.78
CA THR A 178 -6.87 0.77 0.07
C THR A 178 -7.13 0.94 -1.43
N ILE A 179 -6.31 1.75 -2.08
CA ILE A 179 -6.41 1.95 -3.53
C ILE A 179 -6.22 0.62 -4.27
N ALA A 180 -5.39 -0.30 -3.77
CA ALA A 180 -5.20 -1.63 -4.35
C ALA A 180 -6.44 -2.52 -4.19
N GLU A 181 -7.14 -2.44 -3.07
CA GLU A 181 -8.42 -3.14 -2.88
C GLU A 181 -9.51 -2.55 -3.76
N LEU A 182 -9.56 -1.23 -3.87
CA LEU A 182 -10.48 -0.52 -4.75
C LEU A 182 -10.25 -0.92 -6.22
N GLU A 183 -9.00 -0.99 -6.69
CA GLU A 183 -8.65 -1.43 -8.04
C GLU A 183 -9.23 -2.82 -8.33
N ARG A 184 -8.91 -3.80 -7.49
CA ARG A 184 -9.38 -5.20 -7.63
C ARG A 184 -10.91 -5.32 -7.59
N PHE A 185 -11.55 -4.63 -6.65
CA PHE A 185 -13.00 -4.64 -6.52
C PHE A 185 -13.68 -4.06 -7.76
N SER A 186 -13.11 -2.98 -8.30
CA SER A 186 -13.68 -2.22 -9.42
C SER A 186 -13.50 -2.90 -10.78
N GLU A 187 -12.55 -3.83 -10.94
CA GLU A 187 -12.26 -4.47 -12.24
C GLU A 187 -13.50 -5.00 -12.96
N LYS A 188 -14.39 -5.65 -12.23
CA LYS A 188 -15.62 -6.23 -12.77
C LYS A 188 -16.87 -5.38 -12.55
N ARG A 189 -16.84 -4.48 -11.56
CA ARG A 189 -18.04 -3.77 -11.06
C ARG A 189 -18.11 -2.33 -11.54
N VAL A 190 -16.99 -1.65 -11.60
CA VAL A 190 -16.87 -0.25 -12.03
C VAL A 190 -15.63 -0.10 -12.94
N PRO A 191 -15.64 -0.71 -14.14
CA PRO A 191 -14.46 -0.74 -15.01
C PRO A 191 -13.82 0.62 -15.31
N PRO A 192 -14.57 1.74 -15.44
CA PRO A 192 -13.96 3.05 -15.61
C PRO A 192 -13.07 3.45 -14.42
N LEU A 193 -13.53 3.18 -13.18
CA LEU A 193 -12.76 3.46 -11.97
C LEU A 193 -11.51 2.59 -11.91
N ALA A 194 -11.62 1.28 -12.18
CA ALA A 194 -10.48 0.37 -12.21
C ALA A 194 -9.41 0.82 -13.22
N ARG A 195 -9.85 1.29 -14.41
CA ARG A 195 -8.95 1.79 -15.46
C ARG A 195 -8.18 3.03 -14.99
N MET A 196 -8.82 3.95 -14.31
CA MET A 196 -8.18 5.14 -13.75
C MET A 196 -7.22 4.76 -12.63
N VAL A 197 -7.67 3.94 -11.66
CA VAL A 197 -6.86 3.51 -10.50
C VAL A 197 -5.64 2.70 -10.91
N ARG A 198 -5.65 2.02 -12.05
CA ARG A 198 -4.48 1.32 -12.60
C ARG A 198 -3.25 2.23 -12.69
N TYR A 199 -3.44 3.48 -13.08
CA TYR A 199 -2.37 4.46 -13.23
C TYR A 199 -2.16 5.35 -12.00
N PHE A 200 -2.89 5.08 -10.94
CA PHE A 200 -2.78 5.79 -9.67
C PHE A 200 -1.56 5.35 -8.89
N GLY A 201 -0.51 6.17 -8.88
CA GLY A 201 0.67 5.93 -8.05
C GLY A 201 1.31 4.54 -8.21
N ALA A 202 2.32 4.29 -7.39
CA ALA A 202 3.01 3.01 -7.35
C ALA A 202 2.29 2.00 -6.43
N ARG A 203 2.59 0.71 -6.59
CA ARG A 203 2.02 -0.36 -5.76
C ARG A 203 2.18 -0.10 -4.26
N GLN A 204 3.37 0.34 -3.82
CA GLN A 204 3.62 0.67 -2.42
C GLN A 204 2.65 1.74 -1.89
N ILE A 205 2.31 2.71 -2.74
CA ILE A 205 1.31 3.74 -2.41
C ILE A 205 -0.10 3.15 -2.46
N LYS A 206 -0.45 2.39 -3.50
CA LYS A 206 -1.78 1.77 -3.64
C LYS A 206 -2.12 0.85 -2.47
N HIS A 207 -1.15 0.10 -1.95
CA HIS A 207 -1.35 -0.83 -0.83
C HIS A 207 -1.47 -0.13 0.54
N ARG A 208 -1.15 1.15 0.62
CA ARG A 208 -1.27 1.94 1.86
C ARG A 208 -2.29 3.06 1.76
N GLY A 209 -2.24 3.85 0.67
CA GLY A 209 -3.18 4.94 0.45
C GLY A 209 -4.63 4.44 0.40
N THR A 210 -5.54 5.20 0.99
CA THR A 210 -6.96 4.84 1.10
C THR A 210 -7.84 5.79 0.32
N LEU A 211 -9.04 5.31 -0.02
CA LEU A 211 -10.07 6.10 -0.71
C LEU A 211 -10.37 7.39 0.06
N GLY A 212 -10.71 7.28 1.35
CA GLY A 212 -11.02 8.43 2.19
C GLY A 212 -9.84 9.35 2.40
N GLY A 213 -8.63 8.80 2.60
CA GLY A 213 -7.41 9.60 2.71
C GLY A 213 -7.17 10.46 1.48
N ASN A 214 -7.32 9.91 0.28
CA ASN A 214 -7.16 10.67 -0.96
C ASN A 214 -8.21 11.78 -1.12
N ILE A 215 -9.48 11.48 -0.79
CA ILE A 215 -10.55 12.48 -0.85
C ILE A 215 -10.30 13.60 0.17
N CYS A 216 -9.99 13.25 1.42
CA CYS A 216 -9.82 14.21 2.52
C CYS A 216 -8.56 15.08 2.37
N THR A 217 -7.52 14.60 1.70
CA THR A 217 -6.35 15.41 1.35
C THR A 217 -6.71 16.58 0.43
N ALA A 218 -7.79 16.45 -0.36
CA ALA A 218 -8.31 17.47 -1.27
C ALA A 218 -7.22 18.07 -2.18
N SER A 219 -6.29 17.22 -2.65
CA SER A 219 -5.22 17.64 -3.54
C SER A 219 -5.79 18.21 -4.85
N PRO A 220 -5.29 19.36 -5.34
CA PRO A 220 -5.74 19.91 -6.62
C PRO A 220 -5.36 19.03 -7.83
N ILE A 221 -4.48 18.06 -7.62
CA ILE A 221 -4.09 17.06 -8.64
C ILE A 221 -4.54 15.65 -8.25
N GLY A 222 -5.49 15.52 -7.32
CA GLY A 222 -6.03 14.22 -6.89
C GLY A 222 -6.94 13.63 -7.95
N ASP A 223 -6.72 12.37 -8.33
CA ASP A 223 -7.46 11.70 -9.42
C ASP A 223 -8.82 11.14 -8.99
N LEU A 224 -8.94 10.69 -7.73
CA LEU A 224 -10.18 10.06 -7.25
C LEU A 224 -11.38 11.02 -7.15
N PRO A 225 -11.27 12.24 -6.62
CA PRO A 225 -12.42 13.13 -6.52
C PRO A 225 -13.12 13.38 -7.87
N PRO A 226 -12.45 13.77 -8.97
CA PRO A 226 -13.12 13.98 -10.24
C PRO A 226 -13.69 12.68 -10.84
N ALA A 227 -13.01 11.54 -10.66
CA ALA A 227 -13.52 10.26 -11.11
C ALA A 227 -14.81 9.86 -10.39
N LEU A 228 -14.84 10.02 -9.06
CA LEU A 228 -16.04 9.72 -8.25
C LEU A 228 -17.21 10.65 -8.60
N ILE A 229 -16.95 11.94 -8.78
CA ILE A 229 -17.96 12.91 -9.21
C ILE A 229 -18.54 12.49 -10.58
N SER A 230 -17.70 12.11 -11.54
CA SER A 230 -18.16 11.68 -12.86
C SER A 230 -19.00 10.39 -12.83
N LEU A 231 -18.82 9.57 -11.81
CA LEU A 231 -19.60 8.35 -11.57
C LEU A 231 -20.85 8.60 -10.73
N GLY A 232 -21.15 9.84 -10.35
CA GLY A 232 -22.31 10.19 -9.53
C GLY A 232 -22.20 9.70 -8.08
N ALA A 233 -20.98 9.55 -7.56
CA ALA A 233 -20.78 9.07 -6.20
C ALA A 233 -21.30 10.06 -5.15
N VAL A 234 -21.88 9.52 -4.07
CA VAL A 234 -22.36 10.27 -2.91
C VAL A 234 -21.51 9.92 -1.70
N ALA A 235 -21.04 10.95 -0.98
CA ALA A 235 -20.30 10.75 0.27
C ALA A 235 -21.29 10.59 1.44
N VAL A 236 -21.17 9.49 2.17
CA VAL A 236 -21.91 9.24 3.41
C VAL A 236 -21.00 9.52 4.58
N MET A 237 -21.34 10.50 5.39
CA MET A 237 -20.57 10.93 6.56
C MET A 237 -21.29 10.52 7.85
N ARG A 238 -20.52 10.23 8.89
CA ARG A 238 -21.00 10.03 10.26
C ARG A 238 -20.38 11.09 11.16
N SER A 239 -21.19 11.68 12.02
CA SER A 239 -20.83 12.60 13.09
C SER A 239 -21.14 11.96 14.44
#